data_c425e2281303f4700e4eb56626bd07a5
#
_entry.id   c425e2281303f4700e4eb56626bd07a5
#
_cell.length_a   1.000
_cell.length_b   1.000
_cell.length_c   1.000
_cell.angle_alpha   90.00
_cell.angle_beta   90.00
_cell.angle_gamma   90.00
#
_symmetry.space_group_name_H-M   'P 1'
#
loop_
_entity.id
_entity.type
_entity.pdbx_description
1 polymer ?
#
loop_
_entity_poly.entity_id
_entity_poly.type
_entity_poly.pdbx_seq_one_letter_code
_entity_poly.pdbx_strand_id
1 'polypeptide(L)'
;RVFWVKPSVKFLRKYLKENHFDAFVTTGPPHSMHLIGLALKNEFPNLKWVADFRDPWTEISYYKHLKLTKSSDKKHRSLEKKVFENADVTLATSYSDAENFRKKGAKSICITNGFEVLSEDKNKVDVKSDKFTISYVGVLEQLRNPEILWKTLNEILSENEDFATHFKLKFVGRVDDKILNELENSALKNSILNIGYLPHEKSVLEMKNSSLLLITNFPQESSKGIIPGKIFEYLSTGNQILSFGPKDADVAMILEKTNAGKHFGYEEKENVKNYILSIY
;
A
#
# COMPACT_ATOMS: atom_id res chain seq x y z
N ARG A 1 1.20 19.36 17.30
CA ARG A 1 -0.07 18.57 17.24
C ARG A 1 -0.37 17.82 18.56
N VAL A 2 0.14 18.28 19.71
CA VAL A 2 -0.14 17.64 21.02
C VAL A 2 -1.11 18.45 21.89
N PHE A 3 -1.44 19.69 21.49
CA PHE A 3 -2.28 20.59 22.28
C PHE A 3 -3.71 20.07 22.51
N TRP A 4 -4.22 19.24 21.62
CA TRP A 4 -5.54 18.63 21.73
C TRP A 4 -5.59 17.44 22.71
N VAL A 5 -4.45 16.84 23.06
CA VAL A 5 -4.40 15.66 23.93
C VAL A 5 -5.04 15.92 25.29
N LYS A 6 -4.63 17.00 25.97
CA LYS A 6 -5.15 17.33 27.31
C LYS A 6 -6.67 17.59 27.33
N PRO A 7 -7.23 18.46 26.43
CA PRO A 7 -8.67 18.68 26.42
C PRO A 7 -9.46 17.40 26.06
N SER A 8 -8.95 16.57 25.12
CA SER A 8 -9.59 15.31 24.78
C SER A 8 -9.61 14.34 25.97
N VAL A 9 -8.50 14.18 26.68
CA VAL A 9 -8.43 13.34 27.89
C VAL A 9 -9.43 13.86 28.94
N LYS A 10 -9.50 15.17 29.17
CA LYS A 10 -10.45 15.76 30.13
C LYS A 10 -11.91 15.43 29.77
N PHE A 11 -12.27 15.55 28.50
CA PHE A 11 -13.62 15.24 28.02
C PHE A 11 -13.91 13.73 28.13
N LEU A 12 -13.04 12.89 27.59
CA LEU A 12 -13.22 11.45 27.56
C LEU A 12 -13.24 10.81 28.96
N ARG A 13 -12.46 11.35 29.89
CA ARG A 13 -12.50 10.94 31.30
C ARG A 13 -13.89 11.06 31.88
N LYS A 14 -14.56 12.20 31.67
CA LYS A 14 -15.93 12.39 32.12
C LYS A 14 -16.88 11.42 31.44
N TYR A 15 -16.76 11.32 30.11
CA TYR A 15 -17.60 10.48 29.28
C TYR A 15 -17.51 8.99 29.65
N LEU A 16 -16.29 8.48 29.91
CA LEU A 16 -16.06 7.08 30.32
C LEU A 16 -16.54 6.77 31.75
N LYS A 17 -16.68 7.77 32.61
CA LYS A 17 -17.28 7.60 33.95
C LYS A 17 -18.80 7.52 33.91
N GLU A 18 -19.41 8.17 32.93
CA GLU A 18 -20.86 8.26 32.77
C GLU A 18 -21.42 7.15 31.86
N ASN A 19 -20.57 6.50 31.06
CA ASN A 19 -20.97 5.49 30.11
C ASN A 19 -20.07 4.25 30.19
N HIS A 20 -20.68 3.07 30.05
CA HIS A 20 -19.95 1.80 30.07
C HIS A 20 -19.43 1.44 28.68
N PHE A 21 -18.18 0.98 28.62
CA PHE A 21 -17.54 0.46 27.41
C PHE A 21 -16.67 -0.74 27.78
N ASP A 22 -16.61 -1.74 26.91
CA ASP A 22 -15.73 -2.90 27.07
C ASP A 22 -14.29 -2.60 26.63
N ALA A 23 -14.15 -1.73 25.62
CA ALA A 23 -12.88 -1.33 25.06
C ALA A 23 -12.93 0.06 24.42
N PHE A 24 -11.75 0.63 24.17
CA PHE A 24 -11.61 1.80 23.33
C PHE A 24 -10.44 1.62 22.34
N VAL A 25 -10.54 2.31 21.21
CA VAL A 25 -9.56 2.25 20.14
C VAL A 25 -8.97 3.64 19.93
N THR A 26 -7.67 3.71 19.75
CA THR A 26 -6.99 4.92 19.24
C THR A 26 -6.34 4.57 17.91
N THR A 27 -6.54 5.40 16.88
CA THR A 27 -5.98 5.17 15.55
C THR A 27 -5.04 6.31 15.14
N GLY A 28 -3.91 6.00 14.56
CA GLY A 28 -2.89 6.96 14.12
C GLY A 28 -2.35 6.62 12.72
N PRO A 29 -1.87 7.63 11.98
CA PRO A 29 -1.54 9.01 12.32
C PRO A 29 -2.76 9.94 12.50
N PRO A 30 -2.65 11.01 13.29
CA PRO A 30 -1.46 11.45 14.03
C PRO A 30 -1.25 10.64 15.29
N HIS A 31 -0.02 10.17 15.52
CA HIS A 31 0.30 9.29 16.67
C HIS A 31 0.10 9.93 18.05
N SER A 32 -0.10 11.26 18.11
CA SER A 32 -0.55 11.92 19.34
C SER A 32 -1.92 11.43 19.83
N MET A 33 -2.71 10.75 18.99
CA MET A 33 -3.94 10.05 19.39
C MET A 33 -3.65 8.97 20.44
N HIS A 34 -2.56 8.21 20.27
CA HIS A 34 -2.17 7.17 21.21
C HIS A 34 -1.74 7.73 22.59
N LEU A 35 -1.35 9.03 22.68
CA LEU A 35 -1.10 9.68 23.96
C LEU A 35 -2.39 9.92 24.76
N ILE A 36 -3.52 10.10 24.07
CA ILE A 36 -4.83 10.11 24.70
C ILE A 36 -5.13 8.74 25.27
N GLY A 37 -4.93 7.69 24.45
CA GLY A 37 -5.12 6.31 24.86
C GLY A 37 -4.27 5.93 26.07
N LEU A 38 -2.98 6.30 26.06
CA LEU A 38 -2.06 6.06 27.17
C LEU A 38 -2.53 6.73 28.47
N ALA A 39 -2.99 7.98 28.38
CA ALA A 39 -3.49 8.71 29.55
C ALA A 39 -4.79 8.08 30.12
N LEU A 40 -5.71 7.64 29.23
CA LEU A 40 -6.94 6.98 29.65
C LEU A 40 -6.68 5.58 30.23
N LYS A 41 -5.77 4.81 29.62
CA LYS A 41 -5.39 3.47 30.14
C LYS A 41 -4.80 3.53 31.54
N ASN A 42 -3.98 4.56 31.83
CA ASN A 42 -3.44 4.78 33.19
C ASN A 42 -4.52 5.08 34.22
N GLU A 43 -5.62 5.72 33.82
CA GLU A 43 -6.73 6.07 34.72
C GLU A 43 -7.78 4.96 34.82
N PHE A 44 -7.99 4.22 33.71
CA PHE A 44 -8.96 3.12 33.59
C PHE A 44 -8.21 1.80 33.24
N PRO A 45 -7.42 1.22 34.15
CA PRO A 45 -6.55 0.08 33.83
C PRO A 45 -7.31 -1.18 33.38
N ASN A 46 -8.56 -1.35 33.81
CA ASN A 46 -9.37 -2.50 33.46
C ASN A 46 -10.03 -2.37 32.06
N LEU A 47 -10.17 -1.13 31.55
CA LEU A 47 -10.73 -0.89 30.24
C LEU A 47 -9.71 -1.28 29.16
N LYS A 48 -10.14 -2.14 28.21
CA LYS A 48 -9.26 -2.63 27.14
C LYS A 48 -8.92 -1.52 26.17
N TRP A 49 -7.64 -1.43 25.79
CA TRP A 49 -7.16 -0.45 24.85
C TRP A 49 -6.50 -1.11 23.63
N VAL A 50 -7.03 -0.81 22.45
CA VAL A 50 -6.45 -1.18 21.16
C VAL A 50 -5.80 0.05 20.55
N ALA A 51 -4.48 -0.03 20.28
CA ALA A 51 -3.71 1.01 19.61
C ALA A 51 -3.54 0.63 18.13
N ASP A 52 -4.29 1.26 17.26
CA ASP A 52 -4.27 1.01 15.80
C ASP A 52 -3.23 1.89 15.12
N PHE A 53 -2.10 1.29 14.77
CA PHE A 53 -1.00 1.90 14.05
C PHE A 53 -1.15 1.60 12.56
N ARG A 54 -1.86 2.46 11.85
CA ARG A 54 -1.97 2.33 10.39
C ARG A 54 -0.63 2.56 9.68
N ASP A 55 0.24 3.35 10.31
CA ASP A 55 1.62 3.60 9.90
C ASP A 55 2.55 3.54 11.11
N PRO A 56 3.83 3.11 10.97
CA PRO A 56 4.83 3.19 12.04
C PRO A 56 5.04 4.63 12.51
N TRP A 57 5.30 4.82 13.81
CA TRP A 57 5.52 6.16 14.36
C TRP A 57 6.94 6.67 14.10
N THR A 58 7.94 5.92 14.54
CA THR A 58 9.36 6.36 14.45
C THR A 58 10.12 5.70 13.31
N GLU A 59 9.52 4.74 12.61
CA GLU A 59 10.14 4.01 11.48
C GLU A 59 9.48 4.29 10.13
N ILE A 60 8.52 5.20 10.09
CA ILE A 60 7.93 5.62 8.83
C ILE A 60 8.99 6.27 7.92
N SER A 61 8.94 5.99 6.63
CA SER A 61 9.99 6.36 5.65
C SER A 61 10.40 7.84 5.68
N TYR A 62 9.45 8.74 5.91
CA TYR A 62 9.71 10.18 5.97
C TYR A 62 10.17 10.68 7.35
N TYR A 63 10.22 9.83 8.38
CA TYR A 63 10.62 10.26 9.74
C TYR A 63 11.99 10.93 9.77
N LYS A 64 12.97 10.39 9.02
CA LYS A 64 14.30 10.96 8.87
C LYS A 64 14.33 12.38 8.30
N HIS A 65 13.30 12.77 7.55
CA HIS A 65 13.18 14.09 6.95
C HIS A 65 12.54 15.14 7.88
N LEU A 66 12.03 14.73 9.05
CA LEU A 66 11.45 15.65 10.03
C LEU A 66 12.48 16.55 10.72
N LYS A 67 13.79 16.32 10.47
CA LYS A 67 14.91 17.11 11.04
C LYS A 67 14.79 17.31 12.57
N LEU A 68 14.42 16.27 13.29
CA LEU A 68 14.24 16.32 14.74
C LEU A 68 15.58 16.51 15.45
N THR A 69 15.56 17.23 16.57
CA THR A 69 16.70 17.25 17.50
C THR A 69 16.84 15.87 18.17
N LYS A 70 18.05 15.53 18.63
CA LYS A 70 18.31 14.27 19.37
C LYS A 70 17.35 14.10 20.56
N SER A 71 17.04 15.18 21.27
CA SER A 71 16.10 15.16 22.40
C SER A 71 14.66 14.87 21.93
N SER A 72 14.22 15.48 20.84
CA SER A 72 12.89 15.23 20.27
C SER A 72 12.75 13.79 19.75
N ASP A 73 13.76 13.25 19.05
CA ASP A 73 13.78 11.85 18.61
C ASP A 73 13.72 10.89 19.80
N LYS A 74 14.56 11.09 20.82
CA LYS A 74 14.51 10.29 22.05
C LYS A 74 13.14 10.33 22.72
N LYS A 75 12.47 11.49 22.71
CA LYS A 75 11.13 11.64 23.25
C LYS A 75 10.10 10.87 22.44
N HIS A 76 10.13 10.94 21.09
CA HIS A 76 9.22 10.19 20.23
C HIS A 76 9.36 8.68 20.45
N ARG A 77 10.59 8.15 20.44
CA ARG A 77 10.86 6.72 20.70
C ARG A 77 10.40 6.27 22.08
N SER A 78 10.62 7.11 23.11
CA SER A 78 10.14 6.82 24.46
C SER A 78 8.61 6.79 24.53
N LEU A 79 7.92 7.69 23.83
CA LEU A 79 6.46 7.73 23.80
C LEU A 79 5.89 6.54 23.03
N GLU A 80 6.44 6.19 21.87
CA GLU A 80 6.09 4.99 21.11
C GLU A 80 6.22 3.73 21.98
N LYS A 81 7.37 3.56 22.64
CA LYS A 81 7.61 2.44 23.54
C LYS A 81 6.58 2.35 24.66
N LYS A 82 6.24 3.47 25.30
CA LYS A 82 5.22 3.50 26.34
C LYS A 82 3.84 3.07 25.81
N VAL A 83 3.48 3.45 24.58
CA VAL A 83 2.24 3.00 23.95
C VAL A 83 2.27 1.49 23.77
N PHE A 84 3.36 0.94 23.22
CA PHE A 84 3.51 -0.51 23.01
C PHE A 84 3.44 -1.33 24.29
N GLU A 85 4.03 -0.83 25.38
CA GLU A 85 4.05 -1.51 26.67
C GLU A 85 2.70 -1.49 27.40
N ASN A 86 1.83 -0.50 27.12
CA ASN A 86 0.59 -0.29 27.88
C ASN A 86 -0.69 -0.63 27.07
N ALA A 87 -0.64 -0.68 25.76
CA ALA A 87 -1.78 -1.14 24.96
C ALA A 87 -2.04 -2.63 25.20
N ASP A 88 -3.30 -3.01 25.35
CA ASP A 88 -3.68 -4.43 25.45
C ASP A 88 -3.42 -5.16 24.13
N VAL A 89 -3.64 -4.47 23.00
CA VAL A 89 -3.33 -4.92 21.65
C VAL A 89 -2.85 -3.73 20.81
N THR A 90 -1.84 -3.95 19.99
CA THR A 90 -1.39 -3.01 18.96
C THR A 90 -1.72 -3.60 17.59
N LEU A 91 -2.44 -2.86 16.75
CA LEU A 91 -2.70 -3.24 15.36
C LEU A 91 -1.65 -2.63 14.45
N ALA A 92 -1.24 -3.40 13.45
CA ALA A 92 -0.44 -2.94 12.31
C ALA A 92 -1.16 -3.33 11.02
N THR A 93 -1.00 -2.53 9.98
CA THR A 93 -1.60 -2.78 8.65
C THR A 93 -0.73 -3.65 7.75
N SER A 94 0.46 -4.03 8.23
CA SER A 94 1.39 -4.90 7.52
C SER A 94 2.01 -5.95 8.45
N TYR A 95 2.46 -7.05 7.87
CA TYR A 95 3.07 -8.16 8.63
C TYR A 95 4.44 -7.76 9.16
N SER A 96 5.25 -7.08 8.33
CA SER A 96 6.56 -6.56 8.72
C SER A 96 6.48 -5.57 9.87
N ASP A 97 5.51 -4.65 9.85
CA ASP A 97 5.33 -3.70 10.95
C ASP A 97 4.85 -4.39 12.23
N ALA A 98 3.91 -5.35 12.11
CA ALA A 98 3.47 -6.13 13.27
C ALA A 98 4.64 -6.86 13.95
N GLU A 99 5.54 -7.43 13.15
CA GLU A 99 6.75 -8.09 13.66
C GLU A 99 7.71 -7.10 14.31
N ASN A 100 7.94 -5.95 13.67
CA ASN A 100 8.79 -4.89 14.21
C ASN A 100 8.23 -4.33 15.53
N PHE A 101 6.91 -4.18 15.65
CA PHE A 101 6.26 -3.74 16.89
C PHE A 101 6.41 -4.79 17.99
N ARG A 102 6.31 -6.10 17.67
CA ARG A 102 6.57 -7.18 18.64
C ARG A 102 8.00 -7.14 19.16
N LYS A 103 8.99 -6.94 18.29
CA LYS A 103 10.41 -6.77 18.67
C LYS A 103 10.63 -5.58 19.60
N LYS A 104 9.77 -4.56 19.54
CA LYS A 104 9.78 -3.41 20.44
C LYS A 104 8.93 -3.60 21.71
N GLY A 105 8.38 -4.78 21.93
CA GLY A 105 7.60 -5.13 23.12
C GLY A 105 6.10 -4.95 23.02
N ALA A 106 5.55 -4.67 21.84
CA ALA A 106 4.10 -4.58 21.62
C ALA A 106 3.47 -5.96 21.53
N LYS A 107 2.24 -6.09 22.05
CA LYS A 107 1.35 -7.22 21.75
C LYS A 107 0.68 -6.96 20.41
N SER A 108 1.45 -7.11 19.33
CA SER A 108 1.00 -6.70 18.00
C SER A 108 0.41 -7.84 17.17
N ILE A 109 -0.65 -7.53 16.46
CA ILE A 109 -1.27 -8.35 15.41
C ILE A 109 -1.39 -7.54 14.11
N CYS A 110 -1.37 -8.23 12.98
CA CYS A 110 -1.58 -7.61 11.68
C CYS A 110 -3.06 -7.72 11.28
N ILE A 111 -3.67 -6.58 10.95
CA ILE A 111 -4.95 -6.49 10.27
C ILE A 111 -4.75 -5.55 9.09
N THR A 112 -4.65 -6.12 7.90
CA THR A 112 -4.42 -5.36 6.67
C THR A 112 -5.63 -4.49 6.30
N ASN A 113 -5.43 -3.52 5.41
CA ASN A 113 -6.55 -2.90 4.72
C ASN A 113 -7.32 -3.97 3.92
N GLY A 114 -8.50 -3.63 3.47
CA GLY A 114 -9.36 -4.47 2.65
C GLY A 114 -9.91 -3.67 1.46
N PHE A 115 -10.95 -4.19 0.85
CA PHE A 115 -11.69 -3.52 -0.22
C PHE A 115 -13.19 -3.71 0.01
N GLU A 116 -13.99 -2.82 -0.56
CA GLU A 116 -15.43 -2.97 -0.61
C GLU A 116 -15.82 -3.74 -1.88
N VAL A 117 -16.65 -4.77 -1.72
CA VAL A 117 -17.25 -5.46 -2.87
C VAL A 117 -18.31 -4.52 -3.45
N LEU A 118 -18.01 -3.91 -4.58
CA LEU A 118 -19.03 -3.18 -5.33
C LEU A 118 -20.09 -4.19 -5.78
N SER A 119 -21.37 -3.89 -5.51
CA SER A 119 -22.49 -4.72 -5.96
C SER A 119 -22.35 -4.93 -7.47
N GLU A 120 -22.25 -6.19 -7.89
CA GLU A 120 -22.16 -6.53 -9.30
C GLU A 120 -23.42 -6.04 -10.02
N ASP A 121 -23.23 -5.11 -10.93
CA ASP A 121 -24.25 -4.78 -11.92
C ASP A 121 -24.35 -5.99 -12.86
N LYS A 122 -25.29 -6.90 -12.58
CA LYS A 122 -25.48 -8.19 -13.29
C LYS A 122 -25.69 -8.05 -14.81
N ASN A 123 -25.81 -6.82 -15.30
CA ASN A 123 -26.07 -6.49 -16.70
C ASN A 123 -24.85 -5.95 -17.44
N LYS A 124 -23.67 -5.84 -16.82
CA LYS A 124 -22.46 -5.42 -17.55
C LYS A 124 -21.81 -6.65 -18.18
N VAL A 125 -21.94 -6.76 -19.48
CA VAL A 125 -21.19 -7.71 -20.31
C VAL A 125 -19.70 -7.39 -20.15
N ASP A 126 -18.93 -8.33 -19.63
CA ASP A 126 -17.47 -8.26 -19.64
C ASP A 126 -17.00 -8.31 -21.10
N VAL A 127 -16.82 -7.16 -21.72
CA VAL A 127 -16.15 -7.10 -23.02
C VAL A 127 -14.67 -7.28 -22.77
N LYS A 128 -14.21 -8.54 -22.76
CA LYS A 128 -12.77 -8.83 -22.79
C LYS A 128 -12.20 -8.16 -24.04
N SER A 129 -11.22 -7.30 -23.84
CA SER A 129 -10.46 -6.72 -24.95
C SER A 129 -9.65 -7.81 -25.64
N ASP A 130 -9.61 -7.82 -26.99
CA ASP A 130 -8.70 -8.67 -27.76
C ASP A 130 -7.22 -8.27 -27.59
N LYS A 131 -6.96 -7.23 -26.80
CA LYS A 131 -5.60 -6.73 -26.53
C LYS A 131 -5.08 -7.20 -25.19
N PHE A 132 -3.83 -7.62 -25.16
CA PHE A 132 -3.10 -7.87 -23.91
C PHE A 132 -2.76 -6.54 -23.25
N THR A 133 -3.41 -6.25 -22.14
CA THR A 133 -3.31 -4.94 -21.49
C THR A 133 -2.65 -5.06 -20.12
N ILE A 134 -1.52 -4.38 -19.94
CA ILE A 134 -0.92 -4.15 -18.62
C ILE A 134 -1.42 -2.80 -18.12
N SER A 135 -2.10 -2.78 -16.97
CA SER A 135 -2.68 -1.55 -16.42
C SER A 135 -2.09 -1.15 -15.08
N TYR A 136 -1.77 0.14 -14.95
CA TYR A 136 -1.47 0.78 -13.67
C TYR A 136 -2.62 1.70 -13.29
N VAL A 137 -3.20 1.52 -12.11
CA VAL A 137 -4.29 2.37 -11.60
C VAL A 137 -3.84 3.13 -10.36
N GLY A 138 -3.93 4.46 -10.41
CA GLY A 138 -3.56 5.38 -9.33
C GLY A 138 -2.48 6.39 -9.72
N VAL A 139 -1.67 6.82 -8.73
CA VAL A 139 -0.61 7.81 -8.95
C VAL A 139 0.74 7.10 -9.10
N LEU A 140 1.37 7.24 -10.27
CA LEU A 140 2.72 6.73 -10.55
C LEU A 140 3.73 7.89 -10.48
N GLU A 141 4.57 7.84 -9.46
CA GLU A 141 5.59 8.84 -9.17
C GLU A 141 6.98 8.34 -9.59
N GLN A 142 7.89 9.26 -9.90
CA GLN A 142 9.26 8.96 -10.31
C GLN A 142 10.02 8.06 -9.32
N LEU A 143 9.77 8.20 -8.02
CA LEU A 143 10.43 7.37 -6.99
C LEU A 143 10.01 5.89 -7.01
N ARG A 144 8.96 5.55 -7.75
CA ARG A 144 8.43 4.19 -7.92
C ARG A 144 8.38 3.78 -9.39
N ASN A 145 9.13 4.49 -10.24
CA ASN A 145 9.21 4.22 -11.68
C ASN A 145 9.87 2.86 -11.93
N PRO A 146 9.17 1.88 -12.53
CA PRO A 146 9.74 0.58 -12.85
C PRO A 146 10.46 0.61 -14.20
N GLU A 147 11.56 1.36 -14.30
CA GLU A 147 12.34 1.49 -15.55
C GLU A 147 12.72 0.14 -16.17
N ILE A 148 12.97 -0.87 -15.32
CA ILE A 148 13.26 -2.22 -15.78
C ILE A 148 12.10 -2.80 -16.59
N LEU A 149 10.85 -2.51 -16.20
CA LEU A 149 9.66 -2.95 -16.94
C LEU A 149 9.60 -2.31 -18.31
N TRP A 150 9.86 -0.99 -18.38
CA TRP A 150 9.86 -0.29 -19.69
C TRP A 150 10.91 -0.83 -20.63
N LYS A 151 12.12 -1.08 -20.13
CA LYS A 151 13.20 -1.72 -20.91
C LYS A 151 12.82 -3.13 -21.37
N THR A 152 12.20 -3.91 -20.50
CA THR A 152 11.71 -5.28 -20.82
C THR A 152 10.63 -5.25 -21.90
N LEU A 153 9.64 -4.36 -21.76
CA LEU A 153 8.55 -4.24 -22.74
C LEU A 153 9.07 -3.77 -24.11
N ASN A 154 9.99 -2.79 -24.16
CA ASN A 154 10.62 -2.36 -25.41
C ASN A 154 11.33 -3.53 -26.12
N GLU A 155 11.99 -4.40 -25.38
CA GLU A 155 12.66 -5.59 -25.92
C GLU A 155 11.64 -6.60 -26.47
N ILE A 156 10.59 -6.92 -25.70
CA ILE A 156 9.53 -7.83 -26.16
C ILE A 156 8.87 -7.31 -27.45
N LEU A 157 8.58 -6.02 -27.51
CA LEU A 157 7.99 -5.39 -28.71
C LEU A 157 8.90 -5.52 -29.93
N SER A 158 10.22 -5.50 -29.76
CA SER A 158 11.18 -5.64 -30.86
C SER A 158 11.39 -7.08 -31.31
N GLU A 159 11.15 -8.05 -30.45
CA GLU A 159 11.40 -9.47 -30.69
C GLU A 159 10.14 -10.27 -31.08
N ASN A 160 8.95 -9.76 -30.78
CA ASN A 160 7.69 -10.45 -30.96
C ASN A 160 6.66 -9.53 -31.63
N GLU A 161 6.46 -9.69 -32.93
CA GLU A 161 5.50 -8.92 -33.74
C GLU A 161 4.04 -9.13 -33.31
N ASP A 162 3.69 -10.35 -32.91
CA ASP A 162 2.35 -10.67 -32.42
C ASP A 162 2.05 -9.90 -31.14
N PHE A 163 2.99 -9.95 -30.18
CA PHE A 163 2.89 -9.16 -28.96
C PHE A 163 2.81 -7.64 -29.26
N ALA A 164 3.64 -7.14 -30.17
CA ALA A 164 3.63 -5.72 -30.53
C ALA A 164 2.28 -5.27 -31.09
N THR A 165 1.60 -6.13 -31.83
CA THR A 165 0.28 -5.85 -32.44
C THR A 165 -0.84 -5.82 -31.38
N HIS A 166 -0.77 -6.66 -30.36
CA HIS A 166 -1.85 -6.83 -29.38
C HIS A 166 -1.62 -6.12 -28.04
N PHE A 167 -0.39 -5.68 -27.76
CA PHE A 167 -0.04 -5.09 -26.48
C PHE A 167 -0.57 -3.66 -26.27
N LYS A 168 -1.04 -3.38 -25.06
CA LYS A 168 -1.36 -2.04 -24.56
C LYS A 168 -0.84 -1.84 -23.14
N LEU A 169 -0.24 -0.67 -22.90
CA LEU A 169 0.18 -0.18 -21.58
C LEU A 169 -0.78 0.93 -21.16
N LYS A 170 -1.64 0.63 -20.18
CA LYS A 170 -2.72 1.53 -19.76
C LYS A 170 -2.41 2.20 -18.43
N PHE A 171 -2.60 3.49 -18.38
CA PHE A 171 -2.52 4.28 -17.15
C PHE A 171 -3.88 4.89 -16.83
N VAL A 172 -4.39 4.60 -15.63
CA VAL A 172 -5.62 5.18 -15.09
C VAL A 172 -5.24 5.97 -13.83
N GLY A 173 -5.34 7.28 -13.89
CA GLY A 173 -4.92 8.19 -12.84
C GLY A 173 -3.80 9.12 -13.29
N ARG A 174 -2.94 9.53 -12.35
CA ARG A 174 -1.86 10.47 -12.64
C ARG A 174 -0.54 9.73 -12.81
N VAL A 175 0.18 10.05 -13.87
CA VAL A 175 1.57 9.59 -14.09
C VAL A 175 2.48 10.81 -14.11
N ASP A 176 3.67 10.69 -13.53
CA ASP A 176 4.71 11.72 -13.58
C ASP A 176 5.10 12.02 -15.04
N ASP A 177 5.20 13.33 -15.38
CA ASP A 177 5.45 13.78 -16.74
C ASP A 177 6.78 13.25 -17.30
N LYS A 178 7.80 13.03 -16.46
CA LYS A 178 9.08 12.47 -16.91
C LYS A 178 8.91 11.02 -17.35
N ILE A 179 8.08 10.23 -16.65
CA ILE A 179 7.79 8.85 -17.05
C ILE A 179 7.05 8.84 -18.39
N LEU A 180 6.01 9.66 -18.54
CA LEU A 180 5.27 9.73 -19.80
C LEU A 180 6.18 10.14 -20.97
N ASN A 181 6.98 11.18 -20.79
CA ASN A 181 7.93 11.63 -21.82
C ASN A 181 8.96 10.55 -22.21
N GLU A 182 9.46 9.77 -21.23
CA GLU A 182 10.35 8.64 -21.50
C GLU A 182 9.66 7.57 -22.36
N LEU A 183 8.45 7.20 -21.98
CA LEU A 183 7.67 6.19 -22.69
C LEU A 183 7.27 6.64 -24.10
N GLU A 184 6.84 7.88 -24.28
CA GLU A 184 6.46 8.46 -25.57
C GLU A 184 7.64 8.59 -26.54
N ASN A 185 8.86 8.62 -26.03
CA ASN A 185 10.11 8.62 -26.83
C ASN A 185 10.73 7.22 -27.00
N SER A 186 9.98 6.16 -26.70
CA SER A 186 10.40 4.76 -26.81
C SER A 186 9.54 3.99 -27.82
N ALA A 187 9.84 2.71 -28.04
CA ALA A 187 9.02 1.82 -28.88
C ALA A 187 7.59 1.63 -28.31
N LEU A 188 7.39 1.92 -27.02
CA LEU A 188 6.09 1.84 -26.35
C LEU A 188 5.09 2.92 -26.80
N LYS A 189 5.53 3.98 -27.47
CA LYS A 189 4.70 5.15 -27.85
C LYS A 189 3.31 4.79 -28.41
N ASN A 190 3.25 3.84 -29.32
CA ASN A 190 2.00 3.44 -29.98
C ASN A 190 1.13 2.47 -29.15
N SER A 191 1.66 2.01 -28.04
CA SER A 191 0.98 1.08 -27.14
C SER A 191 0.42 1.75 -25.87
N ILE A 192 0.74 3.04 -25.64
CA ILE A 192 0.32 3.76 -24.43
C ILE A 192 -1.14 4.20 -24.53
N LEU A 193 -1.88 3.94 -23.46
CA LEU A 193 -3.21 4.44 -23.22
C LEU A 193 -3.23 5.23 -21.91
N ASN A 194 -3.03 6.55 -21.99
CA ASN A 194 -3.12 7.42 -20.81
C ASN A 194 -4.55 7.95 -20.67
N ILE A 195 -5.34 7.29 -19.81
CA ILE A 195 -6.77 7.59 -19.62
C ILE A 195 -6.98 8.79 -18.67
N GLY A 196 -6.00 9.07 -17.79
CA GLY A 196 -6.15 10.08 -16.76
C GLY A 196 -7.06 9.63 -15.61
N TYR A 197 -7.57 10.59 -14.85
CA TYR A 197 -8.41 10.31 -13.68
C TYR A 197 -9.79 9.77 -14.08
N LEU A 198 -10.20 8.70 -13.41
CA LEU A 198 -11.56 8.14 -13.51
C LEU A 198 -12.21 8.07 -12.12
N PRO A 199 -13.55 8.17 -12.04
CA PRO A 199 -14.29 7.78 -10.85
C PRO A 199 -14.00 6.33 -10.45
N HIS A 200 -14.10 6.02 -9.15
CA HIS A 200 -13.72 4.72 -8.60
C HIS A 200 -14.37 3.53 -9.31
N GLU A 201 -15.68 3.57 -9.54
CA GLU A 201 -16.41 2.49 -10.25
C GLU A 201 -15.85 2.21 -11.66
N LYS A 202 -15.52 3.28 -12.42
CA LYS A 202 -14.90 3.14 -13.74
C LYS A 202 -13.47 2.61 -13.64
N SER A 203 -12.72 3.03 -12.62
CA SER A 203 -11.38 2.50 -12.36
C SER A 203 -11.39 0.99 -12.08
N VAL A 204 -12.37 0.51 -11.31
CA VAL A 204 -12.55 -0.93 -11.06
C VAL A 204 -12.89 -1.68 -12.34
N LEU A 205 -13.70 -1.10 -13.23
CA LEU A 205 -13.98 -1.71 -14.53
C LEU A 205 -12.71 -1.81 -15.38
N GLU A 206 -11.87 -0.77 -15.40
CA GLU A 206 -10.58 -0.82 -16.10
C GLU A 206 -9.63 -1.87 -15.50
N MET A 207 -9.64 -2.06 -14.17
CA MET A 207 -8.90 -3.14 -13.52
C MET A 207 -9.39 -4.51 -13.99
N LYS A 208 -10.71 -4.75 -14.01
CA LYS A 208 -11.31 -6.02 -14.47
C LYS A 208 -10.98 -6.33 -15.94
N ASN A 209 -10.96 -5.31 -16.80
CA ASN A 209 -10.68 -5.43 -18.24
C ASN A 209 -9.18 -5.47 -18.56
N SER A 210 -8.31 -5.65 -17.59
CA SER A 210 -6.86 -5.75 -17.77
C SER A 210 -6.42 -7.21 -17.81
N SER A 211 -5.40 -7.52 -18.60
CA SER A 211 -4.77 -8.85 -18.60
C SER A 211 -3.80 -9.01 -17.42
N LEU A 212 -3.11 -7.92 -17.07
CA LEU A 212 -2.12 -7.89 -16.00
C LEU A 212 -2.18 -6.55 -15.28
N LEU A 213 -2.21 -6.56 -13.94
CA LEU A 213 -2.30 -5.37 -13.11
C LEU A 213 -0.93 -5.04 -12.49
N LEU A 214 -0.50 -3.79 -12.62
CA LEU A 214 0.83 -3.36 -12.18
C LEU A 214 0.78 -2.67 -10.81
N ILE A 215 1.60 -3.15 -9.88
CA ILE A 215 1.88 -2.51 -8.58
C ILE A 215 3.36 -2.12 -8.52
N THR A 216 3.66 -0.90 -8.08
CA THR A 216 5.02 -0.45 -7.82
C THR A 216 5.13 0.10 -6.40
N ASN A 217 6.11 -0.38 -5.64
CA ASN A 217 6.54 0.15 -4.36
C ASN A 217 7.90 0.85 -4.49
N PHE A 218 8.32 1.55 -3.44
CA PHE A 218 9.67 2.12 -3.40
C PHE A 218 10.71 0.99 -3.35
N PRO A 219 11.89 1.15 -4.00
CA PRO A 219 12.93 0.10 -4.02
C PRO A 219 13.67 -0.09 -2.71
N GLN A 220 13.53 0.84 -1.74
CA GLN A 220 14.27 0.81 -0.48
C GLN A 220 13.72 -0.27 0.46
N GLU A 221 14.61 -0.94 1.19
CA GLU A 221 14.30 -1.92 2.22
C GLU A 221 13.26 -1.44 3.26
N SER A 222 13.27 -0.13 3.58
CA SER A 222 12.30 0.47 4.49
C SER A 222 10.85 0.47 3.97
N SER A 223 10.64 0.07 2.73
CA SER A 223 9.30 -0.05 2.12
C SER A 223 8.72 -1.47 2.12
N LYS A 224 9.43 -2.46 2.72
CA LYS A 224 8.97 -3.85 2.78
C LYS A 224 7.57 -4.02 3.36
N GLY A 225 7.25 -3.28 4.40
CA GLY A 225 5.94 -3.31 5.05
C GLY A 225 4.85 -2.49 4.32
N ILE A 226 5.17 -1.82 3.21
CA ILE A 226 4.16 -1.03 2.49
C ILE A 226 3.28 -1.96 1.66
N ILE A 227 2.03 -2.12 2.08
CA ILE A 227 0.98 -2.81 1.33
C ILE A 227 0.07 -1.76 0.70
N PRO A 228 0.20 -1.49 -0.62
CA PRO A 228 -0.67 -0.52 -1.29
C PRO A 228 -2.13 -0.97 -1.24
N GLY A 229 -3.05 -0.08 -0.84
CA GLY A 229 -4.48 -0.43 -0.73
C GLY A 229 -5.07 -1.05 -2.02
N LYS A 230 -4.60 -0.61 -3.18
CA LYS A 230 -5.01 -1.13 -4.48
C LYS A 230 -4.80 -2.66 -4.67
N ILE A 231 -3.88 -3.29 -3.92
CA ILE A 231 -3.66 -4.74 -4.05
C ILE A 231 -4.93 -5.53 -3.75
N PHE A 232 -5.72 -5.08 -2.77
CA PHE A 232 -6.96 -5.78 -2.40
C PHE A 232 -8.03 -5.64 -3.49
N GLU A 233 -8.13 -4.47 -4.12
CA GLU A 233 -8.99 -4.26 -5.28
C GLU A 233 -8.52 -5.10 -6.48
N TYR A 234 -7.22 -5.17 -6.74
CA TYR A 234 -6.64 -6.00 -7.79
C TYR A 234 -6.91 -7.49 -7.55
N LEU A 235 -6.73 -7.97 -6.32
CA LEU A 235 -7.07 -9.35 -5.94
C LEU A 235 -8.55 -9.68 -6.19
N SER A 236 -9.46 -8.71 -5.97
CA SER A 236 -10.89 -8.91 -6.21
C SER A 236 -11.26 -9.09 -7.67
N THR A 237 -10.40 -8.67 -8.60
CA THR A 237 -10.66 -8.84 -10.04
C THR A 237 -10.38 -10.24 -10.55
N GLY A 238 -9.57 -11.03 -9.83
CA GLY A 238 -9.06 -12.32 -10.29
C GLY A 238 -7.96 -12.24 -11.34
N ASN A 239 -7.57 -11.05 -11.79
CA ASN A 239 -6.49 -10.87 -12.76
C ASN A 239 -5.12 -11.04 -12.12
N GLN A 240 -4.13 -11.48 -12.91
CA GLN A 240 -2.76 -11.60 -12.44
C GLN A 240 -2.13 -10.24 -12.15
N ILE A 241 -1.24 -10.22 -11.16
CA ILE A 241 -0.58 -9.00 -10.69
C ILE A 241 0.93 -9.11 -10.93
N LEU A 242 1.50 -8.07 -11.54
CA LEU A 242 2.93 -7.83 -11.64
C LEU A 242 3.31 -6.77 -10.62
N SER A 243 4.19 -7.09 -9.69
CA SER A 243 4.57 -6.16 -8.63
C SER A 243 6.07 -5.94 -8.55
N PHE A 244 6.47 -4.70 -8.24
CA PHE A 244 7.87 -4.30 -8.02
C PHE A 244 8.08 -3.72 -6.63
N GLY A 245 9.23 -4.05 -6.02
CA GLY A 245 9.66 -3.55 -4.72
C GLY A 245 10.82 -4.35 -4.14
N PRO A 246 11.12 -4.23 -2.83
CA PRO A 246 12.07 -5.10 -2.15
C PRO A 246 11.63 -6.56 -2.23
N LYS A 247 12.58 -7.49 -2.45
CA LYS A 247 12.29 -8.92 -2.73
C LYS A 247 11.39 -9.62 -1.71
N ASP A 248 11.59 -9.35 -0.45
CA ASP A 248 10.86 -9.94 0.68
C ASP A 248 9.81 -8.98 1.27
N ALA A 249 9.20 -8.15 0.40
CA ALA A 249 8.10 -7.28 0.78
C ALA A 249 6.83 -8.06 1.16
N ASP A 250 6.00 -7.46 2.03
CA ASP A 250 4.71 -8.05 2.41
C ASP A 250 3.80 -8.29 1.19
N VAL A 251 3.93 -7.47 0.15
CA VAL A 251 3.25 -7.68 -1.15
C VAL A 251 3.68 -8.98 -1.80
N ALA A 252 4.98 -9.32 -1.78
CA ALA A 252 5.47 -10.59 -2.33
C ALA A 252 4.82 -11.79 -1.65
N MET A 253 4.77 -11.77 -0.31
CA MET A 253 4.12 -12.81 0.48
C MET A 253 2.61 -12.93 0.20
N ILE A 254 1.91 -11.81 0.02
CA ILE A 254 0.48 -11.81 -0.32
C ILE A 254 0.26 -12.47 -1.68
N LEU A 255 1.02 -12.08 -2.71
CA LEU A 255 0.88 -12.60 -4.06
C LEU A 255 1.22 -14.10 -4.13
N GLU A 256 2.25 -14.54 -3.41
CA GLU A 256 2.62 -15.95 -3.31
C GLU A 256 1.50 -16.78 -2.65
N LYS A 257 0.99 -16.35 -1.48
CA LYS A 257 -0.06 -17.05 -0.74
C LYS A 257 -1.38 -17.14 -1.49
N THR A 258 -1.69 -16.13 -2.30
CA THR A 258 -2.95 -16.06 -3.07
C THR A 258 -2.84 -16.61 -4.47
N ASN A 259 -1.62 -16.93 -4.93
CA ASN A 259 -1.31 -17.30 -6.33
C ASN A 259 -1.86 -16.26 -7.34
N ALA A 260 -1.92 -14.99 -6.93
CA ALA A 260 -2.51 -13.93 -7.71
C ALA A 260 -1.51 -13.15 -8.57
N GLY A 261 -0.25 -13.55 -8.60
CA GLY A 261 0.77 -12.86 -9.39
C GLY A 261 2.18 -13.07 -8.89
N LYS A 262 3.10 -12.26 -9.40
CA LYS A 262 4.52 -12.30 -9.01
C LYS A 262 5.04 -10.92 -8.63
N HIS A 263 5.99 -10.95 -7.70
CA HIS A 263 6.72 -9.77 -7.22
C HIS A 263 8.19 -9.89 -7.60
N PHE A 264 8.78 -8.77 -8.06
CA PHE A 264 10.16 -8.71 -8.53
C PHE A 264 10.92 -7.53 -7.92
N GLY A 265 12.23 -7.72 -7.76
CA GLY A 265 13.16 -6.61 -7.58
C GLY A 265 13.31 -5.79 -8.86
N TYR A 266 13.85 -4.58 -8.72
CA TYR A 266 14.05 -3.66 -9.85
C TYR A 266 15.22 -4.04 -10.79
N GLU A 267 15.89 -5.16 -10.53
CA GLU A 267 17.03 -5.67 -11.34
C GLU A 267 16.72 -6.99 -12.06
N GLU A 268 15.52 -7.55 -11.91
CA GLU A 268 15.18 -8.92 -12.36
C GLU A 268 14.58 -8.97 -13.78
N LYS A 269 15.26 -8.35 -14.75
CA LYS A 269 14.76 -8.18 -16.13
C LYS A 269 14.26 -9.47 -16.78
N GLU A 270 15.08 -10.52 -16.80
CA GLU A 270 14.75 -11.78 -17.46
C GLU A 270 13.56 -12.48 -16.80
N ASN A 271 13.48 -12.45 -15.46
CA ASN A 271 12.35 -13.02 -14.74
C ASN A 271 11.04 -12.28 -15.06
N VAL A 272 11.10 -10.96 -15.16
CA VAL A 272 9.95 -10.10 -15.55
C VAL A 272 9.51 -10.42 -16.97
N LYS A 273 10.47 -10.53 -17.92
CA LYS A 273 10.20 -10.89 -19.32
C LYS A 273 9.48 -12.25 -19.43
N ASN A 274 10.04 -13.27 -18.80
CA ASN A 274 9.47 -14.61 -18.80
C ASN A 274 8.07 -14.64 -18.17
N TYR A 275 7.85 -13.89 -17.11
CA TYR A 275 6.54 -13.81 -16.48
C TYR A 275 5.51 -13.16 -17.39
N ILE A 276 5.83 -12.02 -18.02
CA ILE A 276 4.92 -11.34 -18.95
C ILE A 276 4.53 -12.27 -20.11
N LEU A 277 5.52 -12.91 -20.72
CA LEU A 277 5.28 -13.84 -21.84
C LEU A 277 4.51 -15.09 -21.43
N SER A 278 4.59 -15.52 -20.17
CA SER A 278 3.82 -16.67 -19.66
C SER A 278 2.34 -16.35 -19.42
N ILE A 279 1.98 -15.07 -19.31
CA ILE A 279 0.59 -14.60 -19.14
C ILE A 279 -0.01 -14.22 -20.49
N TYR A 280 0.82 -13.76 -21.45
CA TYR A 280 0.43 -13.49 -22.83
C TYR A 280 0.07 -14.78 -23.57
#